data_1eb38371b344f00f7056459b526acd2e
#
_entry.id   1eb38371b344f00f7056459b526acd2e
#
_cell.length_a   1.000
_cell.length_b   1.000
_cell.length_c   1.000
_cell.angle_alpha   90.00
_cell.angle_beta   90.00
_cell.angle_gamma   90.00
#
_symmetry.space_group_name_H-M   'P 1'
#
loop_
_entity.id
_entity.type
_entity.pdbx_description
1 polymer ?
#
loop_
_entity_poly.entity_id
_entity_poly.type
_entity_poly.pdbx_seq_one_letter_code
_entity_poly.pdbx_strand_id
1 'polypeptide(L)'
;EMQRSLVGSEMCIRDSFTPLVTFGTTMPYGGWVGFMESHDEERTAFKQIAYGEGPLKSDINVRMKQLAANASFFFTAPGPKMVWQFGEMGYDVSIEEGGRTGRKPLHWEYLDNEARKGLCNTYAKLLKLRREHSELFNPGSTFSWLVKTANWTGGRFLTLAATNGKRLVVVGNFTAKPIEAITSFPVTGVWTNYLDGTKLHVTSIPTGLTIPAHECRVYINF
;
A
#
# COMPACT_ATOMS: atom_id res chain seq x y z
N GLU A 1 -15.15 -18.54 3.34
CA GLU A 1 -13.86 -18.47 4.05
C GLU A 1 -13.20 -17.15 3.71
N MET A 2 -13.15 -16.28 4.72
CA MET A 2 -12.92 -14.85 4.56
C MET A 2 -11.50 -14.52 4.16
N GLN A 3 -11.40 -13.58 3.26
CA GLN A 3 -10.13 -12.93 2.87
C GLN A 3 -9.47 -12.33 4.11
N ARG A 4 -8.27 -12.76 4.39
CA ARG A 4 -7.47 -12.16 5.45
C ARG A 4 -7.03 -10.77 4.99
N SER A 5 -7.39 -9.78 5.78
CA SER A 5 -7.02 -8.38 5.60
C SER A 5 -5.51 -8.23 5.45
N LEU A 6 -5.08 -7.36 4.56
CA LEU A 6 -3.67 -7.03 4.29
C LEU A 6 -2.92 -6.37 5.44
N VAL A 7 -3.45 -6.45 6.68
CA VAL A 7 -3.06 -5.46 7.64
C VAL A 7 -2.92 -5.95 9.07
N GLY A 8 -1.86 -5.48 9.67
CA GLY A 8 -1.71 -5.22 11.10
C GLY A 8 -1.37 -6.42 11.97
N SER A 9 -0.29 -6.35 12.60
CA SER A 9 0.45 -7.25 13.48
C SER A 9 1.58 -7.99 12.76
N GLU A 10 2.26 -8.86 13.42
CA GLU A 10 3.22 -9.79 12.81
C GLU A 10 2.70 -10.45 11.52
N MET A 11 1.39 -10.53 11.34
CA MET A 11 0.76 -11.06 10.13
C MET A 11 0.95 -10.19 8.90
N CYS A 12 1.00 -8.85 9.01
CA CYS A 12 1.37 -7.99 7.89
C CYS A 12 2.81 -8.22 7.42
N ILE A 13 3.64 -8.67 8.33
CA ILE A 13 5.03 -9.02 8.06
C ILE A 13 5.11 -10.38 7.37
N ARG A 14 4.19 -11.27 7.64
CA ARG A 14 4.20 -12.67 7.18
C ARG A 14 3.26 -12.96 6.02
N ASP A 15 2.21 -12.14 5.81
CA ASP A 15 1.21 -12.41 4.80
C ASP A 15 1.58 -11.84 3.44
N SER A 16 1.21 -12.57 2.40
CA SER A 16 1.42 -12.18 1.01
C SER A 16 0.31 -11.23 0.56
N PHE A 17 0.67 -10.19 -0.19
CA PHE A 17 -0.29 -9.38 -0.96
C PHE A 17 -0.94 -10.17 -2.11
N THR A 18 -0.53 -11.41 -2.34
CA THR A 18 -1.01 -12.24 -3.45
C THR A 18 -2.54 -12.28 -3.58
N PRO A 19 -3.33 -12.40 -2.50
CA PRO A 19 -4.79 -12.39 -2.61
C PRO A 19 -5.42 -11.14 -3.21
N LEU A 20 -4.70 -10.01 -3.28
CA LEU A 20 -5.21 -8.79 -3.94
C LEU A 20 -5.42 -8.96 -5.45
N VAL A 21 -4.71 -9.85 -6.08
CA VAL A 21 -4.73 -10.00 -7.55
C VAL A 21 -5.04 -11.42 -8.03
N THR A 22 -4.83 -12.43 -7.19
CA THR A 22 -5.03 -13.84 -7.57
C THR A 22 -5.79 -14.60 -6.49
N PHE A 23 -7.10 -14.44 -6.48
CA PHE A 23 -7.92 -15.27 -5.61
C PHE A 23 -8.70 -16.29 -6.42
N GLY A 24 -8.35 -17.53 -6.22
CA GLY A 24 -8.90 -18.63 -7.00
C GLY A 24 -8.35 -18.67 -8.44
N THR A 25 -8.50 -19.80 -9.08
CA THR A 25 -7.96 -20.08 -10.43
C THR A 25 -8.87 -19.64 -11.57
N THR A 26 -10.09 -19.19 -11.26
CA THR A 26 -11.15 -18.95 -12.26
C THR A 26 -11.42 -17.47 -12.56
N MET A 27 -10.97 -16.54 -11.68
CA MET A 27 -11.20 -15.12 -11.91
C MET A 27 -10.07 -14.52 -12.76
N PRO A 28 -10.43 -13.72 -13.78
CA PRO A 28 -9.44 -12.99 -14.56
C PRO A 28 -8.60 -12.08 -13.66
N TYR A 29 -7.35 -11.90 -14.02
CA TYR A 29 -6.46 -10.95 -13.41
C TYR A 29 -7.12 -9.56 -13.27
N GLY A 30 -7.18 -9.04 -12.04
CA GLY A 30 -7.84 -7.76 -11.76
C GLY A 30 -9.37 -7.80 -11.82
N GLY A 31 -10.02 -8.96 -11.92
CA GLY A 31 -11.46 -9.12 -12.09
C GLY A 31 -12.30 -9.01 -10.83
N TRP A 32 -11.72 -8.73 -9.67
CA TRP A 32 -12.44 -8.63 -8.40
C TRP A 32 -12.05 -7.41 -7.57
N VAL A 33 -12.93 -7.03 -6.65
CA VAL A 33 -12.74 -5.86 -5.79
C VAL A 33 -11.81 -6.19 -4.63
N GLY A 34 -10.64 -5.57 -4.61
CA GLY A 34 -9.73 -5.64 -3.46
C GLY A 34 -10.10 -4.60 -2.40
N PHE A 35 -9.90 -4.96 -1.13
CA PHE A 35 -10.04 -4.03 0.00
C PHE A 35 -9.03 -4.38 1.11
N MET A 36 -8.65 -3.38 1.90
CA MET A 36 -7.77 -3.56 3.06
C MET A 36 -8.57 -3.80 4.34
N GLU A 37 -9.78 -3.27 4.41
CA GLU A 37 -10.68 -3.37 5.54
C GLU A 37 -12.14 -3.25 5.07
N SER A 38 -13.08 -3.80 5.83
CA SER A 38 -14.49 -3.79 5.53
C SER A 38 -15.35 -3.64 6.80
N HIS A 39 -16.66 -3.77 6.67
CA HIS A 39 -17.59 -3.80 7.81
C HIS A 39 -17.49 -5.09 8.64
N ASP A 40 -16.92 -6.15 8.08
CA ASP A 40 -16.80 -7.45 8.75
C ASP A 40 -15.43 -7.65 9.41
N GLU A 41 -14.49 -6.77 9.18
CA GLU A 41 -13.12 -6.92 9.64
C GLU A 41 -12.68 -5.80 10.57
N GLU A 42 -11.82 -6.15 11.51
CA GLU A 42 -11.19 -5.17 12.38
C GLU A 42 -10.35 -4.18 11.58
N ARG A 43 -10.41 -2.91 11.95
CA ARG A 43 -9.70 -1.83 11.29
C ARG A 43 -8.19 -2.02 11.34
N THR A 44 -7.55 -1.67 10.26
CA THR A 44 -6.11 -1.72 10.11
C THR A 44 -5.36 -0.97 11.19
N ALA A 45 -5.71 0.29 11.42
CA ALA A 45 -5.06 1.11 12.42
C ALA A 45 -5.32 0.58 13.84
N PHE A 46 -6.52 0.04 14.12
CA PHE A 46 -6.81 -0.62 15.37
C PHE A 46 -5.95 -1.85 15.60
N LYS A 47 -5.80 -2.71 14.58
CA LYS A 47 -4.92 -3.90 14.67
C LYS A 47 -3.48 -3.52 15.00
N GLN A 48 -2.99 -2.42 14.43
CA GLN A 48 -1.64 -1.92 14.72
C GLN A 48 -1.50 -1.46 16.19
N ILE A 49 -2.55 -0.88 16.77
CA ILE A 49 -2.57 -0.50 18.19
C ILE A 49 -2.65 -1.74 19.08
N ALA A 50 -3.52 -2.67 18.75
CA ALA A 50 -3.80 -3.83 19.59
C ALA A 50 -2.67 -4.87 19.53
N TYR A 51 -2.16 -5.15 18.34
CA TYR A 51 -1.26 -6.27 18.06
C TYR A 51 0.08 -5.86 17.46
N GLY A 52 0.29 -4.58 17.15
CA GLY A 52 1.55 -4.08 16.63
C GLY A 52 2.67 -4.10 17.69
N GLU A 53 3.89 -4.06 17.22
CA GLU A 53 5.07 -4.01 18.09
C GLU A 53 5.78 -2.66 18.01
N GLY A 54 6.44 -2.29 19.11
CA GLY A 54 7.26 -1.09 19.20
C GLY A 54 6.53 0.18 18.74
N PRO A 55 7.14 1.01 17.88
CA PRO A 55 6.55 2.27 17.44
C PRO A 55 5.22 2.15 16.68
N LEU A 56 4.94 1.03 16.02
CA LEU A 56 3.64 0.80 15.38
C LEU A 56 2.49 0.87 16.39
N LYS A 57 2.73 0.36 17.60
CA LYS A 57 1.73 0.36 18.67
C LYS A 57 1.56 1.73 19.32
N SER A 58 2.65 2.45 19.52
CA SER A 58 2.68 3.65 20.39
C SER A 58 2.73 4.98 19.63
N ASP A 59 3.22 5.01 18.37
CA ASP A 59 3.42 6.24 17.61
C ASP A 59 2.49 6.32 16.39
N ILE A 60 1.59 7.31 16.42
CA ILE A 60 0.65 7.58 15.32
C ILE A 60 1.37 7.92 14.00
N ASN A 61 2.52 8.59 14.05
CA ASN A 61 3.26 8.95 12.84
C ASN A 61 3.78 7.68 12.15
N VAL A 62 4.29 6.73 12.92
CA VAL A 62 4.77 5.44 12.38
C VAL A 62 3.61 4.62 11.83
N ARG A 63 2.45 4.59 12.54
CA ARG A 63 1.25 3.92 12.03
C ARG A 63 0.78 4.50 10.71
N MET A 64 0.68 5.82 10.59
CA MET A 64 0.21 6.46 9.35
C MET A 64 1.19 6.25 8.20
N LYS A 65 2.50 6.24 8.45
CA LYS A 65 3.52 5.87 7.45
C LYS A 65 3.33 4.43 6.95
N GLN A 66 3.13 3.48 7.87
CA GLN A 66 2.88 2.09 7.51
C GLN A 66 1.59 1.93 6.70
N LEU A 67 0.52 2.65 7.07
CA LEU A 67 -0.73 2.66 6.32
C LEU A 67 -0.57 3.27 4.92
N ALA A 68 0.25 4.31 4.79
CA ALA A 68 0.59 4.91 3.50
C ALA A 68 1.38 3.94 2.61
N ALA A 69 2.31 3.16 3.21
CA ALA A 69 3.01 2.09 2.50
C ALA A 69 2.04 1.00 2.03
N ASN A 70 1.11 0.56 2.88
CA ASN A 70 0.06 -0.39 2.52
C ASN A 70 -0.79 0.14 1.36
N ALA A 71 -1.26 1.40 1.46
CA ALA A 71 -2.05 2.06 0.43
C ALA A 71 -1.31 2.14 -0.91
N SER A 72 0.01 2.35 -0.89
CA SER A 72 0.83 2.42 -2.10
C SER A 72 0.79 1.10 -2.89
N PHE A 73 0.90 -0.04 -2.23
CA PHE A 73 0.74 -1.36 -2.88
C PHE A 73 -0.72 -1.65 -3.23
N PHE A 74 -1.64 -1.31 -2.34
CA PHE A 74 -3.05 -1.56 -2.54
C PHE A 74 -3.60 -0.86 -3.79
N PHE A 75 -3.35 0.45 -3.92
CA PHE A 75 -3.85 1.21 -5.05
C PHE A 75 -3.07 1.00 -6.35
N THR A 76 -1.84 0.53 -6.28
CA THR A 76 -1.06 0.23 -7.50
C THR A 76 -1.25 -1.20 -7.98
N ALA A 77 -1.75 -2.11 -7.16
CA ALA A 77 -2.19 -3.42 -7.63
C ALA A 77 -3.40 -3.30 -8.58
N PRO A 78 -3.50 -4.11 -9.64
CA PRO A 78 -4.62 -4.12 -10.57
C PRO A 78 -5.98 -4.43 -9.92
N GLY A 79 -7.06 -4.15 -10.66
CA GLY A 79 -8.43 -4.41 -10.25
C GLY A 79 -9.09 -3.28 -9.45
N PRO A 80 -10.43 -3.31 -9.33
CA PRO A 80 -11.22 -2.34 -8.56
C PRO A 80 -10.83 -2.35 -7.09
N LYS A 81 -11.02 -1.22 -6.42
CA LYS A 81 -10.69 -1.04 -5.00
C LYS A 81 -11.88 -0.50 -4.22
N MET A 82 -12.12 -1.08 -3.05
CA MET A 82 -13.05 -0.54 -2.08
C MET A 82 -12.27 0.09 -0.93
N VAL A 83 -12.58 1.33 -0.60
CA VAL A 83 -12.12 2.01 0.61
C VAL A 83 -13.26 2.02 1.60
N TRP A 84 -13.04 1.46 2.78
CA TRP A 84 -14.03 1.48 3.83
C TRP A 84 -13.95 2.78 4.62
N GLN A 85 -15.06 3.18 5.23
CA GLN A 85 -15.28 4.43 5.96
C GLN A 85 -14.07 4.84 6.81
N PHE A 86 -13.52 6.03 6.56
CA PHE A 86 -12.37 6.64 7.24
C PHE A 86 -11.06 5.84 7.19
N GLY A 87 -10.95 4.78 6.38
CA GLY A 87 -9.70 4.04 6.19
C GLY A 87 -8.57 4.95 5.69
N GLU A 88 -8.91 5.97 4.87
CA GLU A 88 -7.98 6.99 4.36
C GLU A 88 -7.44 7.92 5.46
N MET A 89 -8.04 7.93 6.63
CA MET A 89 -7.59 8.69 7.80
C MET A 89 -7.01 7.80 8.91
N GLY A 90 -6.87 6.48 8.62
CA GLY A 90 -6.37 5.53 9.60
C GLY A 90 -7.34 5.35 10.77
N TYR A 91 -8.60 5.06 10.47
CA TYR A 91 -9.64 4.83 11.48
C TYR A 91 -9.26 3.69 12.43
N ASP A 92 -9.20 4.00 13.71
CA ASP A 92 -8.65 3.11 14.75
C ASP A 92 -9.65 2.71 15.85
N VAL A 93 -10.94 2.90 15.58
CA VAL A 93 -12.01 2.40 16.44
C VAL A 93 -12.28 0.93 16.13
N SER A 94 -12.39 0.10 17.18
CA SER A 94 -12.67 -1.34 17.04
C SER A 94 -14.01 -1.59 16.34
N ILE A 95 -14.09 -2.70 15.62
CA ILE A 95 -15.35 -3.21 15.08
C ILE A 95 -16.36 -3.57 16.18
N GLU A 96 -15.88 -3.86 17.38
CA GLU A 96 -16.72 -4.18 18.53
C GLU A 96 -17.27 -2.95 19.26
N GLU A 97 -16.79 -1.75 18.94
CA GLU A 97 -17.27 -0.50 19.54
C GLU A 97 -18.77 -0.30 19.25
N GLY A 98 -19.57 -0.16 20.30
CA GLY A 98 -21.03 -0.08 20.18
C GLY A 98 -21.71 -1.35 19.66
N GLY A 99 -20.99 -2.49 19.71
CA GLY A 99 -21.39 -3.78 19.14
C GLY A 99 -21.01 -3.92 17.66
N ARG A 100 -20.77 -5.15 17.22
CA ARG A 100 -20.25 -5.48 15.89
C ARG A 100 -21.07 -4.86 14.75
N THR A 101 -22.39 -4.85 14.86
CA THR A 101 -23.32 -4.27 13.86
C THR A 101 -23.76 -2.85 14.21
N GLY A 102 -23.29 -2.31 15.34
CA GLY A 102 -23.63 -0.97 15.79
C GLY A 102 -23.00 0.15 14.93
N ARG A 103 -23.56 1.34 15.05
CA ARG A 103 -22.99 2.53 14.41
C ARG A 103 -21.61 2.82 14.99
N LYS A 104 -20.65 3.08 14.11
CA LYS A 104 -19.32 3.52 14.49
C LYS A 104 -19.28 5.04 14.58
N PRO A 105 -18.57 5.62 15.57
CA PRO A 105 -18.45 7.06 15.70
C PRO A 105 -17.81 7.69 14.45
N LEU A 106 -18.21 8.92 14.14
CA LEU A 106 -17.62 9.71 13.07
C LEU A 106 -16.52 10.58 13.67
N HIS A 107 -15.33 10.51 13.08
CA HIS A 107 -14.13 11.19 13.55
C HIS A 107 -13.59 12.14 12.48
N TRP A 108 -14.34 13.19 12.15
CA TRP A 108 -13.88 14.22 11.20
C TRP A 108 -12.69 15.02 11.72
N GLU A 109 -12.54 15.15 13.04
CA GLU A 109 -11.42 15.76 13.71
C GLU A 109 -10.07 15.01 13.48
N TYR A 110 -10.11 13.82 12.92
CA TYR A 110 -8.89 13.12 12.50
C TYR A 110 -8.08 13.93 11.49
N LEU A 111 -8.73 14.79 10.71
CA LEU A 111 -8.06 15.68 9.75
C LEU A 111 -7.30 16.84 10.43
N ASP A 112 -7.50 17.08 11.71
CA ASP A 112 -6.71 18.04 12.48
C ASP A 112 -5.32 17.49 12.86
N ASN A 113 -5.13 16.17 12.75
CA ASN A 113 -3.86 15.51 12.97
C ASN A 113 -3.04 15.41 11.67
N GLU A 114 -1.85 16.00 11.64
CA GLU A 114 -1.02 16.08 10.43
C GLU A 114 -0.59 14.70 9.86
N ALA A 115 -0.36 13.69 10.72
CA ALA A 115 -0.02 12.36 10.25
C ALA A 115 -1.21 11.69 9.52
N ARG A 116 -2.42 11.82 10.06
CA ARG A 116 -3.65 11.31 9.43
C ARG A 116 -3.99 12.06 8.14
N LYS A 117 -3.83 13.36 8.14
CA LYS A 117 -3.96 14.21 6.95
C LYS A 117 -2.96 13.83 5.85
N GLY A 118 -1.72 13.51 6.26
CA GLY A 118 -0.69 12.97 5.35
C GLY A 118 -1.09 11.65 4.71
N LEU A 119 -1.71 10.76 5.48
CA LEU A 119 -2.27 9.50 4.96
C LEU A 119 -3.40 9.78 3.96
N CYS A 120 -4.36 10.64 4.31
CA CYS A 120 -5.46 11.05 3.42
C CYS A 120 -4.95 11.63 2.10
N ASN A 121 -3.92 12.49 2.15
CA ASN A 121 -3.27 13.03 0.96
C ASN A 121 -2.59 11.95 0.11
N THR A 122 -2.03 10.90 0.74
CA THR A 122 -1.46 9.76 0.01
C THR A 122 -2.55 9.00 -0.74
N TYR A 123 -3.69 8.72 -0.11
CA TYR A 123 -4.85 8.11 -0.77
C TYR A 123 -5.32 8.96 -1.97
N ALA A 124 -5.49 10.26 -1.76
CA ALA A 124 -5.92 11.19 -2.81
C ALA A 124 -4.96 11.17 -4.02
N LYS A 125 -3.64 11.20 -3.78
CA LYS A 125 -2.62 11.10 -4.86
C LYS A 125 -2.72 9.77 -5.59
N LEU A 126 -2.81 8.66 -4.90
CA LEU A 126 -2.86 7.33 -5.50
C LEU A 126 -4.16 7.10 -6.30
N LEU A 127 -5.29 7.59 -5.81
CA LEU A 127 -6.56 7.58 -6.55
C LEU A 127 -6.50 8.48 -7.79
N LYS A 128 -5.86 9.64 -7.69
CA LYS A 128 -5.58 10.51 -8.83
C LYS A 128 -4.72 9.81 -9.88
N LEU A 129 -3.63 9.14 -9.46
CA LEU A 129 -2.78 8.35 -10.35
C LEU A 129 -3.60 7.29 -11.13
N ARG A 130 -4.45 6.55 -10.44
CA ARG A 130 -5.31 5.53 -11.08
C ARG A 130 -6.28 6.13 -12.08
N ARG A 131 -6.88 7.27 -11.77
CA ARG A 131 -7.85 7.94 -12.63
C ARG A 131 -7.21 8.52 -13.88
N GLU A 132 -6.06 9.19 -13.72
CA GLU A 132 -5.40 9.94 -14.80
C GLU A 132 -4.50 9.05 -15.68
N HIS A 133 -4.10 7.88 -15.17
CA HIS A 133 -3.23 6.91 -15.85
C HIS A 133 -3.84 5.50 -15.84
N SER A 134 -5.12 5.41 -16.18
CA SER A 134 -5.87 4.15 -16.15
C SER A 134 -5.24 3.06 -17.02
N GLU A 135 -4.49 3.44 -18.06
CA GLU A 135 -3.75 2.52 -18.94
C GLU A 135 -2.73 1.65 -18.22
N LEU A 136 -2.21 2.10 -17.05
CA LEU A 136 -1.32 1.28 -16.21
C LEU A 136 -2.06 0.15 -15.49
N PHE A 137 -3.37 0.29 -15.30
CA PHE A 137 -4.18 -0.60 -14.47
C PHE A 137 -5.16 -1.45 -15.28
N ASN A 138 -5.16 -1.31 -16.59
CA ASN A 138 -6.02 -2.05 -17.51
C ASN A 138 -5.45 -3.45 -17.78
N PRO A 139 -6.30 -4.43 -18.20
CA PRO A 139 -5.85 -5.80 -18.50
C PRO A 139 -4.74 -5.92 -19.55
N GLY A 140 -4.54 -4.90 -20.41
CA GLY A 140 -3.45 -4.86 -21.39
C GLY A 140 -2.09 -4.44 -20.81
N SER A 141 -2.01 -4.01 -19.55
CA SER A 141 -0.75 -3.70 -18.90
C SER A 141 -0.06 -4.95 -18.36
N THR A 142 1.27 -4.90 -18.34
CA THR A 142 2.07 -5.94 -17.67
C THR A 142 2.17 -5.62 -16.19
N PHE A 143 1.91 -6.61 -15.36
CA PHE A 143 2.05 -6.51 -13.90
C PHE A 143 3.00 -7.59 -13.39
N SER A 144 3.92 -7.21 -12.52
CA SER A 144 4.72 -8.14 -11.73
C SER A 144 4.94 -7.59 -10.32
N TRP A 145 5.14 -8.48 -9.37
CA TRP A 145 5.50 -8.11 -8.02
C TRP A 145 6.32 -9.16 -7.28
N LEU A 146 7.05 -8.71 -6.27
CA LEU A 146 7.76 -9.54 -5.30
C LEU A 146 7.31 -9.10 -3.91
N VAL A 147 6.30 -9.78 -3.36
CA VAL A 147 5.64 -9.42 -2.10
C VAL A 147 5.58 -10.58 -1.10
N LYS A 148 6.31 -11.66 -1.38
CA LYS A 148 6.38 -12.82 -0.49
C LYS A 148 7.27 -12.53 0.73
N THR A 149 6.93 -13.17 1.84
CA THR A 149 7.62 -13.02 3.12
C THR A 149 9.06 -13.48 3.15
N ALA A 150 9.46 -14.43 2.29
CA ALA A 150 10.81 -15.00 2.27
C ALA A 150 11.95 -13.97 2.07
N ASN A 151 11.66 -12.81 1.44
CA ASN A 151 12.64 -11.75 1.18
C ASN A 151 12.31 -10.46 1.92
N TRP A 152 11.87 -10.58 3.16
CA TRP A 152 11.40 -9.47 3.97
C TRP A 152 12.42 -8.33 4.10
N THR A 153 13.67 -8.68 4.35
CA THR A 153 14.77 -7.72 4.53
C THR A 153 15.18 -7.00 3.25
N GLY A 154 14.82 -7.52 2.08
CA GLY A 154 15.11 -6.93 0.76
C GLY A 154 14.03 -5.96 0.25
N GLY A 155 12.96 -5.76 1.02
CA GLY A 155 11.84 -4.92 0.59
C GLY A 155 10.77 -5.66 -0.20
N ARG A 156 9.74 -4.91 -0.59
CA ARG A 156 8.63 -5.36 -1.43
C ARG A 156 8.62 -4.55 -2.72
N PHE A 157 8.29 -5.19 -3.81
CA PHE A 157 8.34 -4.58 -5.14
C PHE A 157 7.06 -4.86 -5.92
N LEU A 158 6.66 -3.86 -6.70
CA LEU A 158 5.57 -3.98 -7.67
C LEU A 158 5.97 -3.19 -8.92
N THR A 159 5.70 -3.74 -10.10
CA THR A 159 5.95 -3.07 -11.37
C THR A 159 4.72 -3.16 -12.26
N LEU A 160 4.37 -2.03 -12.88
CA LEU A 160 3.37 -1.93 -13.94
C LEU A 160 4.01 -1.34 -15.20
N ALA A 161 3.65 -1.87 -16.36
CA ALA A 161 4.05 -1.32 -17.65
C ALA A 161 2.86 -1.31 -18.61
N ALA A 162 2.47 -0.12 -19.04
CA ALA A 162 1.45 0.08 -20.05
C ALA A 162 2.04 -0.04 -21.47
N THR A 163 1.20 -0.35 -22.43
CA THR A 163 1.60 -0.52 -23.87
C THR A 163 2.12 0.76 -24.50
N ASN A 164 1.74 1.93 -23.97
CA ASN A 164 2.20 3.25 -24.43
C ASN A 164 3.59 3.66 -23.88
N GLY A 165 4.28 2.76 -23.17
CA GLY A 165 5.61 3.01 -22.61
C GLY A 165 5.64 3.61 -21.21
N LYS A 166 4.50 4.02 -20.64
CA LYS A 166 4.42 4.44 -19.23
C LYS A 166 4.68 3.27 -18.29
N ARG A 167 5.47 3.52 -17.25
CA ARG A 167 5.85 2.51 -16.26
C ARG A 167 5.77 3.06 -14.86
N LEU A 168 5.46 2.17 -13.94
CA LEU A 168 5.38 2.46 -12.51
C LEU A 168 6.14 1.37 -11.75
N VAL A 169 6.93 1.79 -10.76
CA VAL A 169 7.64 0.88 -9.84
C VAL A 169 7.35 1.30 -8.41
N VAL A 170 6.87 0.36 -7.60
CA VAL A 170 6.69 0.55 -6.16
C VAL A 170 7.76 -0.21 -5.42
N VAL A 171 8.40 0.46 -4.46
CA VAL A 171 9.38 -0.13 -3.56
C VAL A 171 8.96 0.20 -2.14
N GLY A 172 8.75 -0.82 -1.30
CA GLY A 172 8.28 -0.65 0.07
C GLY A 172 9.11 -1.38 1.11
N ASN A 173 9.30 -0.72 2.23
CA ASN A 173 9.89 -1.27 3.43
C ASN A 173 8.84 -1.36 4.54
N PHE A 174 8.50 -2.58 4.94
CA PHE A 174 7.52 -2.86 5.99
C PHE A 174 8.18 -3.26 7.32
N THR A 175 9.50 -3.08 7.42
CA THR A 175 10.26 -3.39 8.63
C THR A 175 10.47 -2.15 9.50
N ALA A 176 10.83 -2.37 10.77
CA ALA A 176 11.11 -1.30 11.73
C ALA A 176 12.51 -0.64 11.57
N LYS A 177 13.27 -1.02 10.53
CA LYS A 177 14.63 -0.49 10.27
C LYS A 177 14.73 -0.08 8.79
N PRO A 178 15.58 0.89 8.43
CA PRO A 178 15.92 1.15 7.05
C PRO A 178 16.50 -0.10 6.37
N ILE A 179 16.21 -0.27 5.08
CA ILE A 179 16.74 -1.37 4.27
C ILE A 179 17.43 -0.82 3.02
N GLU A 180 18.38 -1.60 2.51
CA GLU A 180 18.92 -1.43 1.17
C GLU A 180 18.15 -2.34 0.21
N ALA A 181 17.23 -1.75 -0.52
CA ALA A 181 16.40 -2.46 -1.49
C ALA A 181 17.09 -2.52 -2.86
N ILE A 182 17.32 -3.72 -3.37
CA ILE A 182 17.89 -3.91 -4.71
C ILE A 182 16.75 -4.01 -5.70
N THR A 183 16.52 -2.96 -6.46
CA THR A 183 15.35 -2.78 -7.31
C THR A 183 15.72 -2.94 -8.79
N SER A 184 14.98 -3.80 -9.51
CA SER A 184 15.09 -3.93 -10.95
C SER A 184 14.08 -3.03 -11.64
N PHE A 185 14.50 -1.82 -11.97
CA PHE A 185 13.70 -0.92 -12.81
C PHE A 185 13.59 -1.49 -14.23
N PRO A 186 12.42 -1.33 -14.91
CA PRO A 186 12.26 -1.86 -16.27
C PRO A 186 13.17 -1.19 -17.32
N VAL A 187 13.59 0.06 -17.07
CA VAL A 187 14.49 0.84 -17.94
C VAL A 187 15.32 1.80 -17.11
N THR A 188 16.50 2.15 -17.61
CA THR A 188 17.30 3.26 -17.08
C THR A 188 16.66 4.62 -17.43
N GLY A 189 17.07 5.67 -16.75
CA GLY A 189 16.59 7.04 -16.98
C GLY A 189 16.12 7.74 -15.72
N VAL A 190 15.38 8.83 -15.90
CA VAL A 190 14.85 9.61 -14.79
C VAL A 190 13.49 9.06 -14.37
N TRP A 191 13.38 8.77 -13.08
CA TRP A 191 12.14 8.34 -12.43
C TRP A 191 11.73 9.38 -11.39
N THR A 192 10.46 9.68 -11.32
CA THR A 192 9.91 10.62 -10.34
C THR A 192 9.10 9.86 -9.29
N ASN A 193 9.40 10.06 -8.01
CA ASN A 193 8.53 9.57 -6.95
C ASN A 193 7.22 10.37 -6.98
N TYR A 194 6.13 9.72 -7.33
CA TYR A 194 4.83 10.36 -7.53
C TYR A 194 4.27 11.01 -6.25
N LEU A 195 4.65 10.48 -5.08
CA LEU A 195 4.13 10.94 -3.80
C LEU A 195 4.73 12.29 -3.35
N ASP A 196 5.99 12.56 -3.67
CA ASP A 196 6.71 13.77 -3.20
C ASP A 196 7.41 14.56 -4.32
N GLY A 197 7.43 14.04 -5.55
CA GLY A 197 8.05 14.69 -6.69
C GLY A 197 9.59 14.56 -6.76
N THR A 198 10.22 13.84 -5.83
CA THR A 198 11.68 13.63 -5.86
C THR A 198 12.08 12.80 -7.07
N LYS A 199 13.26 13.12 -7.65
CA LYS A 199 13.77 12.45 -8.85
C LYS A 199 14.87 11.45 -8.48
N LEU A 200 14.83 10.30 -9.15
CA LEU A 200 15.83 9.26 -9.10
C LEU A 200 16.43 9.07 -10.50
N HIS A 201 17.74 9.16 -10.62
CA HIS A 201 18.46 8.84 -11.85
C HIS A 201 18.91 7.37 -11.82
N VAL A 202 18.20 6.50 -12.53
CA VAL A 202 18.53 5.08 -12.66
C VAL A 202 19.57 4.94 -13.79
N THR A 203 20.82 4.74 -13.44
CA THR A 203 21.94 4.60 -14.38
C THR A 203 22.34 3.15 -14.64
N SER A 204 21.97 2.25 -13.74
CA SER A 204 22.23 0.82 -13.84
C SER A 204 21.05 -0.01 -13.31
N ILE A 205 20.91 -1.22 -13.79
CA ILE A 205 19.89 -2.18 -13.35
C ILE A 205 20.62 -3.46 -12.96
N PRO A 206 20.48 -3.97 -11.72
CA PRO A 206 19.65 -3.44 -10.64
C PRO A 206 20.21 -2.15 -10.01
N THR A 207 19.34 -1.43 -9.29
CA THR A 207 19.66 -0.19 -8.57
C THR A 207 19.45 -0.39 -7.07
N GLY A 208 20.43 -0.02 -6.26
CA GLY A 208 20.31 0.01 -4.79
C GLY A 208 19.58 1.27 -4.32
N LEU A 209 18.62 1.12 -3.41
CA LEU A 209 17.83 2.20 -2.82
C LEU A 209 17.74 2.03 -1.32
N THR A 210 18.11 3.04 -0.55
CA THR A 210 17.82 3.10 0.88
C THR A 210 16.36 3.48 1.08
N ILE A 211 15.56 2.59 1.64
CA ILE A 211 14.16 2.84 1.99
C ILE A 211 14.02 2.90 3.51
N PRO A 212 13.62 4.04 4.09
CA PRO A 212 13.41 4.16 5.54
C PRO A 212 12.36 3.17 6.06
N ALA A 213 12.37 2.93 7.37
CA ALA A 213 11.40 2.07 8.04
C ALA A 213 9.96 2.52 7.78
N HIS A 214 9.06 1.56 7.52
CA HIS A 214 7.63 1.81 7.30
C HIS A 214 7.30 2.76 6.14
N GLU A 215 8.19 2.90 5.16
CA GLU A 215 8.00 3.81 4.02
C GLU A 215 7.95 3.08 2.68
N CYS A 216 7.36 3.78 1.71
CA CYS A 216 7.22 3.31 0.34
C CYS A 216 7.55 4.45 -0.64
N ARG A 217 8.05 4.09 -1.81
CA ARG A 217 8.25 4.99 -2.95
C ARG A 217 7.44 4.47 -4.14
N VAL A 218 6.80 5.38 -4.85
CA VAL A 218 6.01 5.10 -6.05
C VAL A 218 6.64 5.86 -7.21
N TYR A 219 7.49 5.20 -7.96
CA TYR A 219 8.23 5.79 -9.06
C TYR A 219 7.47 5.67 -10.37
N ILE A 220 7.45 6.75 -11.15
CA ILE A 220 6.92 6.81 -12.52
C ILE A 220 7.97 7.37 -13.47
N ASN A 221 7.91 6.99 -14.77
CA ASN A 221 8.85 7.41 -15.80
C ASN A 221 8.26 8.42 -16.80
N PHE A 222 7.14 9.06 -16.45
CA PHE A 222 6.41 10.00 -17.31
C PHE A 222 6.03 11.29 -16.58
#